data_1bfe95b91c32b7442bd92b000144e661
#
_entry.id   1bfe95b91c32b7442bd92b000144e661
#
_cell.length_a   1.000
_cell.length_b   1.000
_cell.length_c   1.000
_cell.angle_alpha   90.00
_cell.angle_beta   90.00
_cell.angle_gamma   90.00
#
_symmetry.space_group_name_H-M   'P 1'
#
loop_
_entity.id
_entity.type
_entity.pdbx_description
1 polymer ?
#
loop_
_entity_poly.entity_id
_entity_poly.type
_entity_poly.pdbx_seq_one_letter_code
_entity_poly.pdbx_strand_id
1 'polypeptide(L)'
;MNSANVIEKKEFKNDNVNKVNQIKSEQLTADTYYFKPGQVLEYHRHPEGDQIFFVHEGEGVFCLDNGKEECTPLRPGVAVLAPKGVWHKIVANKELIVSQATKQPAGMQSKPI
;
A
#
# COMPACT_ATOMS: atom_id res chain seq x y z
N MET A 1 -19.07 -6.62 -15.38
CA MET A 1 -17.65 -6.25 -15.52
C MET A 1 -17.20 -5.47 -14.31
N ASN A 2 -16.04 -5.80 -13.76
CA ASN A 2 -15.45 -5.10 -12.63
C ASN A 2 -14.39 -4.14 -13.13
N SER A 3 -14.57 -2.87 -12.85
CA SER A 3 -13.59 -1.85 -13.18
C SER A 3 -13.66 -0.70 -12.19
N ALA A 4 -12.56 0.03 -12.05
CA ALA A 4 -12.51 1.20 -11.19
C ALA A 4 -11.49 2.19 -11.74
N ASN A 5 -11.78 3.47 -11.57
CA ASN A 5 -10.81 4.53 -11.84
C ASN A 5 -10.39 5.12 -10.50
N VAL A 6 -9.18 4.80 -10.07
CA VAL A 6 -8.70 5.15 -8.72
C VAL A 6 -8.47 6.66 -8.56
N ILE A 7 -8.24 7.37 -9.64
CA ILE A 7 -8.02 8.83 -9.61
C ILE A 7 -9.36 9.57 -9.48
N GLU A 8 -10.36 9.16 -10.27
CA GLU A 8 -11.69 9.76 -10.21
C GLU A 8 -12.39 9.51 -8.88
N LYS A 9 -12.08 8.38 -8.25
CA LYS A 9 -12.68 7.97 -6.98
C LYS A 9 -11.86 8.39 -5.76
N LYS A 10 -10.87 9.24 -5.92
CA LYS A 10 -9.98 9.58 -4.80
C LYS A 10 -10.77 10.19 -3.64
N GLU A 11 -10.45 9.69 -2.46
CA GLU A 11 -11.08 10.12 -1.21
C GLU A 11 -10.05 10.06 -0.09
N PHE A 12 -9.66 11.22 0.42
CA PHE A 12 -8.71 11.33 1.51
C PHE A 12 -9.45 11.52 2.83
N LYS A 13 -8.92 10.95 3.90
CA LYS A 13 -9.45 11.11 5.26
C LYS A 13 -8.46 11.89 6.11
N ASN A 14 -8.98 12.75 6.99
CA ASN A 14 -8.14 13.61 7.83
C ASN A 14 -7.43 12.84 8.95
N ASP A 15 -8.07 11.82 9.49
CA ASP A 15 -7.63 11.13 10.70
C ASP A 15 -6.75 9.92 10.43
N ASN A 16 -6.75 9.40 9.22
CA ASN A 16 -5.99 8.19 8.88
C ASN A 16 -5.89 8.00 7.38
N VAL A 17 -4.98 7.13 6.96
CA VAL A 17 -4.89 6.63 5.59
C VAL A 17 -6.23 6.00 5.22
N ASN A 18 -6.75 6.33 4.05
CA ASN A 18 -7.99 5.73 3.56
C ASN A 18 -7.67 4.57 2.62
N LYS A 19 -8.03 3.36 3.02
CA LYS A 19 -7.90 2.15 2.20
C LYS A 19 -9.24 1.83 1.57
N VAL A 20 -9.28 1.77 0.25
CA VAL A 20 -10.50 1.46 -0.52
C VAL A 20 -10.28 0.20 -1.32
N ASN A 21 -11.15 -0.81 -1.13
CA ASN A 21 -11.13 -1.97 -1.99
C ASN A 21 -11.74 -1.60 -3.35
N GLN A 22 -10.97 -1.73 -4.41
CA GLN A 22 -11.41 -1.38 -5.77
C GLN A 22 -12.00 -2.58 -6.48
N ILE A 23 -11.29 -3.71 -6.46
CA ILE A 23 -11.69 -4.92 -7.18
C ILE A 23 -11.31 -6.12 -6.33
N LYS A 24 -12.20 -7.11 -6.32
CA LYS A 24 -11.98 -8.36 -5.60
C LYS A 24 -12.44 -9.53 -6.45
N SER A 25 -11.59 -10.55 -6.52
CA SER A 25 -11.95 -11.85 -7.11
C SER A 25 -11.74 -12.95 -6.06
N GLU A 26 -11.92 -14.21 -6.45
CA GLU A 26 -11.64 -15.34 -5.58
C GLU A 26 -10.19 -15.40 -5.10
N GLN A 27 -9.26 -14.99 -5.95
CA GLN A 27 -7.82 -15.15 -5.70
C GLN A 27 -7.07 -13.85 -5.49
N LEU A 28 -7.65 -12.70 -5.88
CA LEU A 28 -6.96 -11.42 -5.89
C LEU A 28 -7.79 -10.32 -5.26
N THR A 29 -7.11 -9.39 -4.61
CA THR A 29 -7.70 -8.11 -4.23
C THR A 29 -6.81 -6.98 -4.75
N ALA A 30 -7.46 -5.90 -5.20
CA ALA A 30 -6.80 -4.66 -5.55
C ALA A 30 -7.38 -3.57 -4.68
N ASP A 31 -6.53 -2.96 -3.86
CA ASP A 31 -6.91 -1.89 -2.94
C ASP A 31 -6.11 -0.64 -3.27
N THR A 32 -6.70 0.52 -3.00
CA THR A 32 -6.01 1.80 -3.16
C THR A 32 -5.93 2.49 -1.81
N TYR A 33 -4.74 2.99 -1.50
CA TYR A 33 -4.48 3.78 -0.32
C TYR A 33 -4.39 5.25 -0.72
N TYR A 34 -5.19 6.07 -0.05
CA TYR A 34 -5.19 7.52 -0.23
C TYR A 34 -4.61 8.15 1.02
N PHE A 35 -3.46 8.80 0.87
CA PHE A 35 -2.72 9.40 1.99
C PHE A 35 -2.76 10.91 1.88
N LYS A 36 -3.07 11.58 2.98
CA LYS A 36 -2.73 12.99 3.13
C LYS A 36 -1.27 13.13 3.55
N PRO A 37 -0.64 14.29 3.32
CA PRO A 37 0.73 14.50 3.74
C PRO A 37 0.94 14.16 5.22
N GLY A 38 1.99 13.42 5.51
CA GLY A 38 2.34 12.99 6.87
C GLY A 38 1.66 11.74 7.37
N GLN A 39 0.67 11.23 6.65
CA GLN A 39 0.03 9.97 7.04
C GLN A 39 0.95 8.79 6.77
N VAL A 40 0.83 7.78 7.61
CA VAL A 40 1.70 6.60 7.60
C VAL A 40 0.85 5.33 7.62
N LEU A 41 1.15 4.43 6.69
CA LEU A 41 0.72 3.04 6.79
C LEU A 41 1.83 2.32 7.54
N GLU A 42 1.60 2.06 8.84
CA GLU A 42 2.62 1.52 9.74
C GLU A 42 3.10 0.13 9.33
N TYR A 43 4.26 -0.27 9.86
CA TYR A 43 4.83 -1.59 9.58
C TYR A 43 3.82 -2.70 9.84
N HIS A 44 3.61 -3.50 8.82
CA HIS A 44 2.80 -4.72 8.87
C HIS A 44 3.36 -5.70 7.85
N ARG A 45 2.86 -6.93 7.87
CA ARG A 45 3.27 -7.94 6.89
C ARG A 45 2.11 -8.87 6.56
N HIS A 46 2.24 -9.53 5.43
CA HIS A 46 1.31 -10.57 4.99
C HIS A 46 2.07 -11.89 5.02
N PRO A 47 1.80 -12.78 6.02
CA PRO A 47 2.61 -13.98 6.20
C PRO A 47 2.49 -14.99 5.07
N GLU A 48 1.42 -14.94 4.27
CA GLU A 48 1.13 -15.95 3.28
C GLU A 48 1.12 -15.45 1.83
N GLY A 49 1.42 -14.18 1.58
CA GLY A 49 1.37 -13.64 0.23
C GLY A 49 2.24 -12.43 -0.01
N ASP A 50 2.73 -12.33 -1.24
CA ASP A 50 3.40 -11.13 -1.73
C ASP A 50 2.38 -10.06 -2.07
N GLN A 51 2.83 -8.80 -2.07
CA GLN A 51 2.06 -7.66 -2.56
C GLN A 51 2.90 -6.85 -3.52
N ILE A 52 2.25 -6.28 -4.52
CA ILE A 52 2.87 -5.29 -5.41
C ILE A 52 2.14 -3.98 -5.24
N PHE A 53 2.88 -2.89 -5.06
CA PHE A 53 2.34 -1.55 -4.98
C PHE A 53 2.71 -0.75 -6.22
N PHE A 54 1.77 0.04 -6.71
CA PHE A 54 1.96 0.94 -7.85
C PHE A 54 1.59 2.36 -7.44
N VAL A 55 2.49 3.30 -7.64
CA VAL A 55 2.24 4.71 -7.32
C VAL A 55 1.56 5.41 -8.49
N HIS A 56 0.40 6.01 -8.25
CA HIS A 56 -0.35 6.76 -9.26
C HIS A 56 -0.05 8.25 -9.20
N GLU A 57 -0.04 8.83 -8.02
CA GLU A 57 0.19 10.26 -7.79
C GLU A 57 0.91 10.49 -6.48
N GLY A 58 1.62 11.61 -6.38
CA GLY A 58 2.21 12.08 -5.13
C GLY A 58 3.62 11.59 -4.88
N GLU A 59 4.08 11.77 -3.64
CA GLU A 59 5.42 11.41 -3.22
C GLU A 59 5.40 10.84 -1.81
N GLY A 60 6.26 9.88 -1.58
CA GLY A 60 6.40 9.25 -0.28
C GLY A 60 7.62 8.35 -0.21
N VAL A 61 7.62 7.46 0.77
CA VAL A 61 8.71 6.51 0.98
C VAL A 61 8.10 5.14 1.33
N PHE A 62 8.62 4.10 0.71
CA PHE A 62 8.29 2.71 1.00
C PHE A 62 9.49 2.08 1.71
N CYS A 63 9.27 1.48 2.86
CA CYS A 63 10.33 0.84 3.63
C CYS A 63 10.04 -0.63 3.88
N LEU A 64 11.09 -1.45 3.75
CA LEU A 64 11.08 -2.86 4.14
C LEU A 64 11.98 -3.02 5.35
N ASP A 65 11.61 -3.92 6.25
CA ASP A 65 12.46 -4.30 7.38
C ASP A 65 12.51 -5.82 7.48
N ASN A 66 13.61 -6.38 7.05
CA ASN A 66 13.91 -7.81 7.16
C ASN A 66 15.21 -7.99 7.97
N GLY A 67 15.23 -7.37 9.17
CA GLY A 67 16.42 -7.30 10.01
C GLY A 67 17.24 -6.03 9.80
N LYS A 68 17.07 -5.38 8.65
CA LYS A 68 17.67 -4.11 8.30
C LYS A 68 16.65 -3.31 7.50
N GLU A 69 16.44 -2.05 7.85
CA GLU A 69 15.51 -1.20 7.13
C GLU A 69 16.12 -0.70 5.82
N GLU A 70 15.38 -0.91 4.73
CA GLU A 70 15.72 -0.41 3.40
C GLU A 70 14.52 0.37 2.87
N CYS A 71 14.76 1.59 2.37
CA CYS A 71 13.69 2.46 1.92
C CYS A 71 13.88 2.89 0.46
N THR A 72 12.77 3.02 -0.25
CA THR A 72 12.71 3.42 -1.65
C THR A 72 11.80 4.63 -1.78
N PRO A 73 12.24 5.71 -2.46
CA PRO A 73 11.37 6.84 -2.74
C PRO A 73 10.19 6.42 -3.63
N LEU A 74 9.01 6.93 -3.31
CA LEU A 74 7.80 6.73 -4.10
C LEU A 74 7.46 8.00 -4.86
N ARG A 75 7.21 7.86 -6.16
CA ARG A 75 6.73 8.92 -7.05
C ARG A 75 5.93 8.25 -8.18
N PRO A 76 5.15 9.02 -8.96
CA PRO A 76 4.31 8.43 -10.00
C PRO A 76 5.07 7.50 -10.93
N GLY A 77 4.51 6.31 -11.14
CA GLY A 77 5.10 5.29 -12.00
C GLY A 77 5.99 4.28 -11.28
N VAL A 78 6.36 4.51 -10.03
CA VAL A 78 7.19 3.56 -9.26
C VAL A 78 6.34 2.37 -8.83
N ALA A 79 6.88 1.17 -9.00
CA ALA A 79 6.31 -0.06 -8.46
C ALA A 79 7.29 -0.67 -7.46
N VAL A 80 6.77 -1.23 -6.37
CA VAL A 80 7.57 -1.89 -5.35
C VAL A 80 6.93 -3.19 -4.91
N LEU A 81 7.76 -4.13 -4.49
CA LEU A 81 7.33 -5.44 -3.98
C LEU A 81 7.44 -5.46 -2.46
N ALA A 82 6.37 -5.86 -1.79
CA ALA A 82 6.40 -6.25 -0.38
C ALA A 82 6.42 -7.77 -0.34
N PRO A 83 7.59 -8.40 -0.11
CA PRO A 83 7.69 -9.85 -0.10
C PRO A 83 6.92 -10.48 1.04
N LYS A 84 6.43 -11.68 0.82
CA LYS A 84 5.75 -12.48 1.83
C LYS A 84 6.55 -12.50 3.14
N GLY A 85 5.88 -12.17 4.25
CA GLY A 85 6.48 -12.24 5.58
C GLY A 85 7.43 -11.11 5.95
N VAL A 86 7.69 -10.18 5.04
CA VAL A 86 8.60 -9.06 5.31
C VAL A 86 7.79 -7.84 5.75
N TRP A 87 8.23 -7.19 6.83
CA TRP A 87 7.62 -5.98 7.33
C TRP A 87 7.77 -4.84 6.33
N HIS A 88 6.70 -4.10 6.10
CA HIS A 88 6.73 -2.94 5.20
C HIS A 88 5.84 -1.81 5.72
N LYS A 89 6.22 -0.58 5.35
CA LYS A 89 5.45 0.62 5.67
C LYS A 89 5.53 1.62 4.54
N ILE A 90 4.57 2.54 4.51
CA ILE A 90 4.55 3.65 3.56
C ILE A 90 4.34 4.95 4.34
N VAL A 91 5.17 5.95 4.05
CA VAL A 91 5.05 7.30 4.61
C VAL A 91 4.77 8.26 3.46
N ALA A 92 3.73 9.07 3.59
CA ALA A 92 3.39 10.06 2.58
C ALA A 92 4.05 11.41 2.89
N ASN A 93 4.78 11.97 1.93
CA ASN A 93 5.36 13.31 2.02
C ASN A 93 4.43 14.36 1.44
N LYS A 94 3.65 13.96 0.44
CA LYS A 94 2.59 14.77 -0.19
C LYS A 94 1.33 13.91 -0.27
N GLU A 95 0.24 14.45 -0.80
CA GLU A 95 -0.90 13.60 -1.13
C GLU A 95 -0.41 12.48 -2.01
N LEU A 96 -0.69 11.25 -1.61
CA LEU A 96 -0.13 10.06 -2.25
C LEU A 96 -1.25 9.07 -2.54
N ILE A 97 -1.27 8.56 -3.77
CA ILE A 97 -2.25 7.54 -4.19
C ILE A 97 -1.46 6.32 -4.66
N VAL A 98 -1.64 5.22 -3.94
CA VAL A 98 -0.92 3.96 -4.18
C VAL A 98 -1.92 2.82 -4.23
N SER A 99 -1.89 2.03 -5.29
CA SER A 99 -2.69 0.80 -5.35
C SER A 99 -1.81 -0.41 -5.10
N GLN A 100 -2.40 -1.44 -4.52
CA GLN A 100 -1.73 -2.71 -4.31
C GLN A 100 -2.55 -3.85 -4.90
N ALA A 101 -1.88 -4.89 -5.36
CA ALA A 101 -2.48 -6.15 -5.74
C ALA A 101 -1.92 -7.24 -4.84
N THR A 102 -2.81 -8.05 -4.25
CA THR A 102 -2.43 -9.09 -3.30
C THR A 102 -3.17 -10.37 -3.62
N LYS A 103 -2.44 -11.48 -3.66
CA LYS A 103 -3.05 -12.80 -3.78
C LYS A 103 -3.67 -13.18 -2.43
N GLN A 104 -4.89 -13.70 -2.46
CA GLN A 104 -5.61 -14.14 -1.28
C GLN A 104 -5.60 -15.67 -1.16
N PRO A 105 -5.58 -16.21 0.05
CA PRO A 105 -5.45 -15.51 1.34
C PRO A 105 -4.00 -15.08 1.60
N ALA A 106 -3.80 -13.90 2.14
CA ALA A 106 -2.47 -13.38 2.45
C ALA A 106 -2.20 -13.27 3.96
N GLY A 107 -3.26 -13.15 4.75
CA GLY A 107 -3.16 -12.87 6.17
C GLY A 107 -2.67 -11.45 6.42
N MET A 108 -2.60 -11.05 7.68
CA MET A 108 -2.07 -9.74 8.06
C MET A 108 -1.62 -9.76 9.52
N GLN A 109 -0.46 -9.20 9.78
CA GLN A 109 0.07 -9.02 11.12
C GLN A 109 0.62 -7.61 11.26
N SER A 110 0.28 -6.94 12.37
CA SER A 110 0.88 -5.66 12.72
C SER A 110 2.19 -5.90 13.45
N LYS A 111 3.19 -5.06 13.21
CA LYS A 111 4.46 -5.18 13.91
C LYS A 111 4.28 -4.68 15.34
N PRO A 112 4.69 -5.46 16.36
CA PRO A 112 4.65 -5.02 17.74
C PRO A 112 5.50 -3.76 17.97
N ILE A 113 5.00 -2.91 18.84
CA ILE A 113 5.71 -1.68 19.24
C ILE A 113 6.79 -2.01 20.26
#